data_636655a0fd8813d2576e8342b3fc8a1d
#
_entry.id   636655a0fd8813d2576e8342b3fc8a1d
#
_cell.length_a   1.000
_cell.length_b   1.000
_cell.length_c   1.000
_cell.angle_alpha   90.00
_cell.angle_beta   90.00
_cell.angle_gamma   90.00
#
_symmetry.space_group_name_H-M   'P 1'
#
loop_
_entity.id
_entity.type
_entity.pdbx_description
1 polymer ?
#
loop_
_entity_poly.entity_id
_entity_poly.type
_entity_poly.pdbx_seq_one_letter_code
_entity_poly.pdbx_strand_id
1 'polypeptide(L)'
;MSKIYLINNQKLKPHEQIRKRYLIKLARQIKRDGLIKKPIIVDRKTWVILDGHHRFASAKLLGWPSTPAHLVNYHSEKITVRSWRKNIIVTKKMVLSAGLSGNLLKPKTSKHKEVL
;
A
#
# COMPACT_ATOMS: atom_id res chain seq x y z
N MET A 1 -4.76 15.93 -10.53
CA MET A 1 -4.49 15.36 -9.20
C MET A 1 -5.58 14.41 -8.81
N SER A 2 -5.20 13.27 -8.26
CA SER A 2 -6.18 12.30 -7.82
C SER A 2 -6.84 12.75 -6.51
N LYS A 3 -8.11 12.44 -6.39
CA LYS A 3 -8.86 12.67 -5.16
C LYS A 3 -8.41 11.68 -4.09
N ILE A 4 -8.65 12.05 -2.84
CA ILE A 4 -8.42 11.17 -1.69
C ILE A 4 -9.76 10.60 -1.26
N TYR A 5 -9.81 9.29 -1.13
CA TYR A 5 -11.00 8.56 -0.67
C TYR A 5 -10.69 7.87 0.64
N LEU A 6 -11.66 7.83 1.55
CA LEU A 6 -11.58 6.96 2.73
C LEU A 6 -12.14 5.60 2.34
N ILE A 7 -11.26 4.61 2.26
CA ILE A 7 -11.63 3.27 1.82
C ILE A 7 -11.69 2.34 3.03
N ASN A 8 -12.80 1.60 3.15
CA ASN A 8 -12.96 0.61 4.19
C ASN A 8 -11.81 -0.41 4.12
N ASN A 9 -11.16 -0.64 5.26
CA ASN A 9 -9.99 -1.52 5.33
C ASN A 9 -10.28 -2.93 4.81
N GLN A 10 -11.51 -3.40 4.93
CA GLN A 10 -11.89 -4.75 4.46
C GLN A 10 -11.85 -4.90 2.95
N LYS A 11 -11.94 -3.80 2.20
CA LYS A 11 -11.82 -3.83 0.73
C LYS A 11 -10.37 -3.90 0.25
N LEU A 12 -9.44 -3.45 1.07
CA LEU A 12 -8.04 -3.28 0.67
C LEU A 12 -7.29 -4.60 0.75
N LYS A 13 -6.47 -4.87 -0.27
CA LYS A 13 -5.70 -6.10 -0.41
C LYS A 13 -4.22 -5.80 -0.42
N PRO A 14 -3.50 -6.07 0.68
CA PRO A 14 -2.05 -5.89 0.71
C PRO A 14 -1.38 -6.92 -0.20
N HIS A 15 -0.20 -6.57 -0.73
CA HIS A 15 0.62 -7.50 -1.51
C HIS A 15 1.99 -7.72 -0.89
N GLU A 16 2.35 -6.98 0.15
CA GLU A 16 3.62 -7.10 0.86
C GLU A 16 3.42 -7.31 2.35
N GLN A 17 4.33 -8.06 2.94
CA GLN A 17 4.42 -8.20 4.39
C GLN A 17 4.95 -6.89 4.99
N ILE A 18 4.65 -6.68 6.26
CA ILE A 18 5.10 -5.51 7.01
C ILE A 18 6.24 -5.90 7.97
N ARG A 19 7.01 -4.90 8.38
CA ARG A 19 7.99 -5.02 9.45
C ARG A 19 7.37 -4.56 10.76
N LYS A 20 7.27 -5.47 11.72
CA LYS A 20 6.55 -5.22 12.98
C LYS A 20 7.08 -4.01 13.76
N ARG A 21 8.39 -3.86 13.85
CA ARG A 21 8.99 -2.70 14.56
C ARG A 21 8.60 -1.38 13.91
N TYR A 22 8.66 -1.33 12.59
CA TYR A 22 8.30 -0.13 11.86
C TYR A 22 6.80 0.16 11.99
N LEU A 23 5.98 -0.87 11.95
CA LEU A 23 4.53 -0.73 12.16
C LEU A 23 4.23 -0.08 13.51
N ILE A 24 4.81 -0.58 14.59
CA ILE A 24 4.55 -0.05 15.94
C ILE A 24 4.97 1.41 16.04
N LYS A 25 6.14 1.75 15.53
CA LYS A 25 6.66 3.12 15.54
C LYS A 25 5.74 4.06 14.76
N LEU A 26 5.35 3.65 13.55
CA LEU A 26 4.49 4.45 12.70
C LEU A 26 3.09 4.61 13.28
N ALA A 27 2.52 3.53 13.84
CA ALA A 27 1.20 3.58 14.47
C ALA A 27 1.15 4.56 15.64
N ARG A 28 2.22 4.61 16.45
CA ARG A 28 2.32 5.60 17.54
C ARG A 28 2.32 7.02 17.02
N GLN A 29 3.06 7.27 15.94
CA GLN A 29 3.12 8.60 15.31
C GLN A 29 1.75 8.99 14.75
N ILE A 30 1.09 8.09 14.03
CA ILE A 30 -0.23 8.32 13.46
C ILE A 30 -1.26 8.59 14.57
N LYS A 31 -1.20 7.84 15.66
CA LYS A 31 -2.08 8.05 16.81
C LYS A 31 -1.90 9.45 17.39
N ARG A 32 -0.66 9.92 17.54
CA ARG A 32 -0.38 11.28 18.03
C ARG A 32 -0.91 12.34 17.09
N ASP A 33 -0.75 12.13 15.79
CA ASP A 33 -1.22 13.07 14.77
C ASP A 33 -2.75 13.07 14.65
N GLY A 34 -3.40 11.99 15.06
CA GLY A 34 -4.85 11.83 14.97
C GLY A 34 -5.38 11.50 13.58
N LEU A 35 -4.50 11.38 12.59
CA LEU A 35 -4.87 11.05 11.22
C LEU A 35 -3.65 10.53 10.44
N ILE A 36 -3.93 9.88 9.32
CA ILE A 36 -2.90 9.50 8.35
C ILE A 36 -2.74 10.65 7.36
N LYS A 37 -1.63 11.38 7.47
CA LYS A 37 -1.38 12.58 6.66
C LYS A 37 -1.11 12.28 5.19
N LYS A 38 -0.47 11.14 4.91
CA LYS A 38 -0.12 10.74 3.54
C LYS A 38 -0.99 9.57 3.11
N PRO A 39 -1.87 9.75 2.12
CA PRO A 39 -2.71 8.66 1.63
C PRO A 39 -1.89 7.51 1.04
N ILE A 40 -2.42 6.31 1.10
CA ILE A 40 -1.86 5.15 0.41
C ILE A 40 -2.24 5.18 -1.07
N ILE A 41 -1.55 4.38 -1.87
CA ILE A 41 -1.85 4.26 -3.31
C ILE A 41 -2.46 2.88 -3.55
N VAL A 42 -3.61 2.85 -4.20
CA VAL A 42 -4.41 1.62 -4.39
C VAL A 42 -4.84 1.51 -5.85
N ASP A 43 -4.74 0.30 -6.41
CA ASP A 43 -5.33 0.03 -7.73
C ASP A 43 -6.85 0.04 -7.62
N ARG A 44 -7.49 0.93 -8.35
CA ARG A 44 -8.95 1.11 -8.29
C ARG A 44 -9.74 -0.10 -8.80
N LYS A 45 -9.14 -0.95 -9.61
CA LYS A 45 -9.81 -2.10 -10.21
C LYS A 45 -9.81 -3.31 -9.29
N THR A 46 -8.66 -3.59 -8.64
CA THR A 46 -8.48 -4.79 -7.83
C THR A 46 -8.48 -4.52 -6.33
N TRP A 47 -8.38 -3.25 -5.91
CA TRP A 47 -8.21 -2.83 -4.50
C TRP A 47 -6.88 -3.26 -3.90
N VAL A 48 -5.91 -3.67 -4.73
CA VAL A 48 -4.58 -4.03 -4.26
C VAL A 48 -3.84 -2.76 -3.84
N ILE A 49 -3.28 -2.78 -2.63
CA ILE A 49 -2.46 -1.68 -2.13
C ILE A 49 -1.13 -1.72 -2.88
N LEU A 50 -0.76 -0.61 -3.52
CA LEU A 50 0.48 -0.49 -4.26
C LEU A 50 1.60 0.11 -3.39
N ASP A 51 1.25 1.09 -2.58
CA ASP A 51 2.18 1.75 -1.66
C ASP A 51 1.47 2.12 -0.37
N GLY A 52 2.17 2.00 0.75
CA GLY A 52 1.65 2.39 2.05
C GLY A 52 1.15 1.24 2.92
N HIS A 53 1.75 0.06 2.80
CA HIS A 53 1.34 -1.12 3.59
C HIS A 53 1.42 -0.88 5.09
N HIS A 54 2.45 -0.16 5.57
CA HIS A 54 2.58 0.13 7.00
C HIS A 54 1.54 1.15 7.48
N ARG A 55 1.16 2.11 6.64
CA ARG A 55 0.08 3.06 6.95
C ARG A 55 -1.26 2.35 7.05
N PHE A 56 -1.54 1.45 6.12
CA PHE A 56 -2.75 0.61 6.17
C PHE A 56 -2.77 -0.27 7.42
N ALA A 57 -1.66 -0.97 7.70
CA ALA A 57 -1.56 -1.81 8.88
C ALA A 57 -1.70 -1.01 10.17
N SER A 58 -1.21 0.24 10.20
CA SER A 58 -1.36 1.14 11.33
C SER A 58 -2.83 1.50 11.58
N ALA A 59 -3.59 1.80 10.53
CA ALA A 59 -5.01 2.08 10.65
C ALA A 59 -5.75 0.89 11.27
N LYS A 60 -5.44 -0.32 10.82
CA LYS A 60 -6.03 -1.54 11.38
C LYS A 60 -5.65 -1.75 12.84
N LEU A 61 -4.38 -1.55 13.17
CA LEU A 61 -3.88 -1.71 14.54
C LEU A 61 -4.56 -0.72 15.50
N LEU A 62 -4.82 0.50 15.04
CA LEU A 62 -5.49 1.53 15.82
C LEU A 62 -7.01 1.34 15.89
N GLY A 63 -7.56 0.35 15.21
CA GLY A 63 -9.00 0.11 15.17
C GLY A 63 -9.77 1.10 14.30
N TRP A 64 -9.10 1.83 13.43
CA TRP A 64 -9.76 2.74 12.50
C TRP A 64 -10.37 1.96 11.34
N PRO A 65 -11.62 2.25 10.95
CA PRO A 65 -12.33 1.42 9.96
C PRO A 65 -11.87 1.65 8.52
N SER A 66 -11.23 2.79 8.24
CA SER A 66 -10.88 3.20 6.88
C SER A 66 -9.47 3.76 6.79
N THR A 67 -8.93 3.74 5.59
CA THR A 67 -7.60 4.30 5.28
C THR A 67 -7.74 5.28 4.12
N PRO A 68 -7.14 6.49 4.21
CA PRO A 68 -7.17 7.43 3.10
C PRO A 68 -6.29 6.92 1.95
N ALA A 69 -6.83 6.97 0.74
CA ALA A 69 -6.18 6.38 -0.43
C ALA A 69 -6.39 7.23 -1.68
N HIS A 70 -5.37 7.25 -2.53
CA HIS A 70 -5.51 7.62 -3.93
C HIS A 70 -5.80 6.35 -4.72
N LEU A 71 -6.87 6.38 -5.53
CA LEU A 71 -7.19 5.27 -6.43
C LEU A 71 -6.58 5.56 -7.79
N VAL A 72 -5.79 4.64 -8.31
CA VAL A 72 -5.08 4.79 -9.58
C VAL A 72 -5.38 3.63 -10.51
N ASN A 73 -5.19 3.85 -11.82
CA ASN A 73 -5.21 2.79 -12.79
C ASN A 73 -3.80 2.19 -12.89
N TYR A 74 -3.62 0.99 -12.33
CA TYR A 74 -2.31 0.35 -12.27
C TYR A 74 -1.77 -0.05 -13.65
N HIS A 75 -2.65 -0.20 -14.64
CA HIS A 75 -2.22 -0.48 -16.02
C HIS A 75 -1.70 0.75 -16.75
N SER A 76 -1.84 1.94 -16.18
CA SER A 76 -1.31 3.16 -16.75
C SER A 76 0.23 3.14 -16.76
N GLU A 77 0.82 3.60 -17.85
CA GLU A 77 2.28 3.75 -17.96
C GLU A 77 2.85 4.77 -16.96
N LYS A 78 1.99 5.63 -16.43
CA LYS A 78 2.38 6.62 -15.40
C LYS A 78 2.73 5.99 -14.06
N ILE A 79 2.27 4.76 -13.82
CA ILE A 79 2.60 4.01 -12.61
C ILE A 79 3.67 3.00 -12.95
N THR A 80 4.83 3.10 -12.31
CA THR A 80 5.94 2.16 -12.50
C THR A 80 6.21 1.37 -11.23
N VAL A 81 6.72 0.16 -11.40
CA VAL A 81 7.18 -0.65 -10.29
C VAL A 81 8.61 -1.12 -10.54
N ARG A 82 9.43 -1.05 -9.50
CA ARG A 82 10.80 -1.56 -9.51
C ARG A 82 11.04 -2.37 -8.24
N SER A 83 12.16 -3.06 -8.19
CA SER A 83 12.56 -3.81 -7.01
C SER A 83 13.45 -2.96 -6.10
N TRP A 84 13.19 -3.05 -4.79
CA TRP A 84 14.15 -2.58 -3.77
C TRP A 84 15.32 -3.55 -3.60
N ARG A 85 15.19 -4.79 -4.11
CA ARG A 85 16.16 -5.88 -3.93
C ARG A 85 16.94 -6.08 -5.22
N LYS A 86 18.28 -6.26 -5.09
CA LYS A 86 19.18 -6.29 -6.25
C LYS A 86 18.94 -7.47 -7.20
N ASN A 87 18.57 -8.63 -6.70
CA ASN A 87 18.50 -9.85 -7.50
C ASN A 87 17.07 -10.28 -7.82
N ILE A 88 16.10 -9.38 -7.68
CA ILE A 88 14.69 -9.70 -7.91
C ILE A 88 14.13 -8.69 -8.91
N ILE A 89 13.52 -9.20 -9.96
CA ILE A 89 12.75 -8.39 -10.90
C ILE A 89 11.31 -8.39 -10.40
N VAL A 90 10.74 -7.21 -10.17
CA VAL A 90 9.35 -7.06 -9.73
C VAL A 90 8.52 -6.50 -10.87
N THR A 91 7.43 -7.16 -11.19
CA THR A 91 6.50 -6.75 -12.23
C THR A 91 5.13 -6.42 -11.63
N LYS A 92 4.32 -5.66 -12.36
CA LYS A 92 2.95 -5.38 -11.96
C LYS A 92 2.13 -6.66 -11.78
N LYS A 93 2.36 -7.65 -12.62
CA LYS A 93 1.70 -8.95 -12.52
C LYS A 93 2.02 -9.65 -11.20
N MET A 94 3.26 -9.61 -10.75
CA MET A 94 3.67 -10.18 -9.46
C MET A 94 2.96 -9.48 -8.30
N VAL A 95 2.88 -8.16 -8.34
CA VAL A 95 2.22 -7.37 -7.31
C VAL A 95 0.73 -7.72 -7.22
N LEU A 96 0.04 -7.72 -8.36
CA LEU A 96 -1.39 -8.06 -8.41
C LEU A 96 -1.64 -9.50 -7.98
N SER A 97 -0.82 -10.44 -8.43
CA SER A 97 -0.93 -11.84 -8.06
C SER A 97 -0.78 -12.04 -6.54
N ALA A 98 0.21 -11.38 -5.94
CA ALA A 98 0.41 -11.44 -4.48
C ALA A 98 -0.80 -10.86 -3.73
N GLY A 99 -1.31 -9.71 -4.16
CA GLY A 99 -2.45 -9.07 -3.53
C GLY A 99 -3.74 -9.87 -3.66
N LEU A 100 -4.00 -10.45 -4.82
CA LEU A 100 -5.22 -11.21 -5.07
C LEU A 100 -5.20 -12.61 -4.46
N SER A 101 -4.04 -13.25 -4.38
CA SER A 101 -3.90 -14.58 -3.80
C SER A 101 -3.73 -14.58 -2.28
N GLY A 102 -3.28 -13.47 -1.71
CA GLY A 102 -2.90 -13.41 -0.30
C GLY A 102 -1.51 -13.96 0.00
N ASN A 103 -0.77 -14.41 -1.02
CA ASN A 103 0.62 -14.86 -0.86
C ASN A 103 1.54 -13.65 -0.96
N LEU A 104 1.77 -12.99 0.16
CA LEU A 104 2.42 -11.70 0.21
C LEU A 104 3.92 -11.78 -0.09
N LEU A 105 4.42 -10.77 -0.79
CA LEU A 105 5.84 -10.57 -1.01
C LEU A 105 6.52 -10.13 0.30
N LYS A 106 7.82 -10.34 0.40
CA LYS A 106 8.60 -9.89 1.56
C LYS A 106 8.55 -8.37 1.70
N PRO A 107 8.76 -7.82 2.91
CA PRO A 107 8.78 -6.37 3.10
C PRO A 107 9.83 -5.71 2.20
N LYS A 108 9.52 -4.52 1.72
CA LYS A 108 10.41 -3.75 0.84
C LYS A 108 10.87 -4.54 -0.39
N THR A 109 9.93 -5.17 -1.09
CA THR A 109 10.23 -5.84 -2.36
C THR A 109 9.87 -4.95 -3.54
N SER A 110 8.68 -4.35 -3.53
CA SER A 110 8.23 -3.48 -4.63
C SER A 110 8.42 -2.01 -4.30
N LYS A 111 8.85 -1.24 -5.29
CA LYS A 111 8.96 0.21 -5.23
C LYS A 111 8.10 0.81 -6.32
N HIS A 112 7.05 1.51 -5.94
CA HIS A 112 6.13 2.15 -6.87
C HIS A 112 6.43 3.63 -7.01
N LYS A 113 6.30 4.14 -8.23
CA LYS A 113 6.46 5.55 -8.54
C LYS A 113 5.39 5.97 -9.54
N GLU A 114 4.76 7.10 -9.27
CA GLU A 114 3.87 7.75 -10.22
C GLU A 114 4.66 8.79 -11.00
N VAL A 115 4.62 8.69 -12.32
CA VAL A 115 5.24 9.65 -13.23
C VAL A 115 4.16 10.63 -13.66
N LEU A 116 4.35 11.87 -13.33
CA LEU A 116 3.42 12.95 -13.70
C LEU A 116 3.65 13.45 -15.12
#